data_9eda78a2f586cfc1f70c55344bc5f32a
#
_entry.id   9eda78a2f586cfc1f70c55344bc5f32a
#
_cell.length_a   1.000
_cell.length_b   1.000
_cell.length_c   1.000
_cell.angle_alpha   90.00
_cell.angle_beta   90.00
_cell.angle_gamma   90.00
#
_symmetry.space_group_name_H-M   'P 1'
#
loop_
_entity.id
_entity.type
_entity.pdbx_description
1 polymer ?
#
loop_
_entity_poly.entity_id
_entity_poly.type
_entity_poly.pdbx_seq_one_letter_code
_entity_poly.pdbx_strand_id
1 'polypeptide(L)'
;ICKADMLIKGQAIENIAPGNTLSDDGHPGRTFDYMLSNPPFGVEWKKVEKQVRAEHEQKGYDGRCGPGLPRVSDGSLLFLMHLLSKMRPLNEGGCRFGIVLNGSPLFTGGAGSGESEIRRYVLENDLVEAIIALPTDMFYNTGISTYVWIISNR
;
A
#
# COMPACT_ATOMS: atom_id res chain seq x y z
N ILE A 1 6.17 -18.46 8.91
CA ILE A 1 6.78 -18.93 7.64
C ILE A 1 7.96 -18.01 7.29
N CYS A 2 7.79 -16.70 7.01
CA CYS A 2 8.86 -15.80 6.56
C CYS A 2 10.11 -15.81 7.48
N LYS A 3 9.94 -15.71 8.80
CA LYS A 3 11.07 -15.78 9.75
C LYS A 3 11.81 -17.12 9.67
N ALA A 4 11.09 -18.24 9.50
CA ALA A 4 11.71 -19.56 9.36
C ALA A 4 12.55 -19.65 8.07
N ASP A 5 12.03 -19.14 6.95
CA ASP A 5 12.77 -19.09 5.68
C ASP A 5 14.06 -18.27 5.79
N MET A 6 13.98 -17.11 6.46
CA MET A 6 15.16 -16.27 6.68
C MET A 6 16.21 -16.95 7.55
N LEU A 7 15.79 -17.63 8.63
CA LEU A 7 16.69 -18.41 9.48
C LEU A 7 17.40 -19.52 8.71
N ILE A 8 16.65 -20.28 7.88
CA ILE A 8 17.23 -21.34 7.04
C ILE A 8 18.27 -20.78 6.06
N LYS A 9 18.03 -19.57 5.54
CA LYS A 9 18.95 -18.86 4.62
C LYS A 9 20.09 -18.13 5.35
N GLY A 10 20.19 -18.22 6.66
CA GLY A 10 21.20 -17.49 7.45
C GLY A 10 21.03 -15.99 7.44
N GLN A 11 19.81 -15.47 7.22
CA GLN A 11 19.52 -14.04 7.17
C GLN A 11 18.92 -13.55 8.49
N ALA A 12 19.13 -12.28 8.79
CA ALA A 12 18.62 -11.64 9.99
C ALA A 12 17.08 -11.56 9.98
N ILE A 13 16.47 -11.82 11.14
CA ILE A 13 15.01 -11.86 11.32
C ILE A 13 14.46 -10.67 12.11
N GLU A 14 15.32 -9.82 12.63
CA GLU A 14 14.97 -8.69 13.52
C GLU A 14 14.09 -7.65 12.81
N ASN A 15 14.27 -7.52 11.50
CA ASN A 15 13.52 -6.58 10.67
C ASN A 15 12.14 -7.12 10.23
N ILE A 16 11.76 -8.34 10.64
CA ILE A 16 10.46 -8.91 10.29
C ILE A 16 9.50 -8.72 11.46
N ALA A 17 8.62 -7.73 11.36
CA ALA A 17 7.56 -7.48 12.32
C ALA A 17 6.31 -8.31 11.96
N PRO A 18 5.83 -9.20 12.86
CA PRO A 18 4.55 -9.87 12.65
C PRO A 18 3.41 -8.95 13.05
N GLY A 19 2.31 -8.98 12.30
CA GLY A 19 1.13 -8.19 12.63
C GLY A 19 0.22 -7.94 11.43
N ASN A 20 -0.83 -7.18 11.64
CA ASN A 20 -1.69 -6.69 10.58
C ASN A 20 -1.28 -5.26 10.23
N THR A 21 -0.63 -5.08 9.09
CA THR A 21 -0.11 -3.79 8.60
C THR A 21 -1.17 -2.67 8.61
N LEU A 22 -2.45 -2.99 8.39
CA LEU A 22 -3.50 -1.98 8.33
C LEU A 22 -3.88 -1.42 9.71
N SER A 23 -3.84 -2.25 10.75
CA SER A 23 -4.17 -1.82 12.12
C SER A 23 -2.96 -1.40 12.93
N ASP A 24 -1.78 -1.93 12.59
CA ASP A 24 -0.56 -1.73 13.38
C ASP A 24 0.66 -1.60 12.45
N ASP A 25 1.33 -0.47 12.55
CA ASP A 25 2.55 -0.23 11.79
C ASP A 25 3.74 -0.90 12.48
N GLY A 26 4.16 -2.05 11.98
CA GLY A 26 5.29 -2.80 12.51
C GLY A 26 6.65 -2.07 12.42
N HIS A 27 6.73 -0.95 11.70
CA HIS A 27 7.95 -0.16 11.51
C HIS A 27 7.67 1.35 11.63
N PRO A 28 7.14 1.83 12.77
CA PRO A 28 6.77 3.23 12.93
C PRO A 28 7.99 4.16 12.73
N GLY A 29 7.79 5.25 12.01
CA GLY A 29 8.81 6.26 11.74
C GLY A 29 9.97 5.83 10.82
N ARG A 30 9.98 4.59 10.31
CA ARG A 30 11.00 4.15 9.34
C ARG A 30 10.61 4.53 7.92
N THR A 31 11.59 4.95 7.15
CA THR A 31 11.45 5.24 5.71
C THR A 31 12.43 4.38 4.91
N PHE A 32 12.13 4.18 3.62
CA PHE A 32 12.89 3.28 2.76
C PHE A 32 13.17 3.92 1.39
N ASP A 33 14.33 3.56 0.79
CA ASP A 33 14.71 3.96 -0.57
C ASP A 33 13.96 3.19 -1.64
N TYR A 34 13.73 1.89 -1.38
CA TYR A 34 13.02 0.98 -2.27
C TYR A 34 12.09 0.07 -1.48
N MET A 35 10.91 -0.17 -2.04
CA MET A 35 9.95 -1.12 -1.45
C MET A 35 9.30 -1.95 -2.57
N LEU A 36 8.98 -3.20 -2.24
CA LEU A 36 8.19 -4.09 -3.09
C LEU A 36 7.07 -4.70 -2.26
N SER A 37 5.86 -4.70 -2.81
CA SER A 37 4.71 -5.26 -2.11
C SER A 37 3.77 -5.99 -3.07
N ASN A 38 3.33 -7.16 -2.63
CA ASN A 38 2.24 -7.91 -3.26
C ASN A 38 1.19 -8.20 -2.18
N PRO A 39 0.35 -7.22 -1.84
CA PRO A 39 -0.69 -7.40 -0.83
C PRO A 39 -1.79 -8.33 -1.33
N PRO A 40 -2.57 -8.94 -0.43
CA PRO A 40 -3.71 -9.74 -0.82
C PRO A 40 -4.75 -8.88 -1.55
N PHE A 41 -5.32 -9.41 -2.65
CA PHE A 41 -6.30 -8.70 -3.49
C PHE A 41 -7.69 -8.69 -2.85
N GLY A 42 -8.40 -7.57 -2.93
CA GLY A 42 -9.80 -7.45 -2.54
C GLY A 42 -10.09 -7.76 -1.07
N VAL A 43 -9.14 -7.53 -0.18
CA VAL A 43 -9.31 -7.84 1.25
C VAL A 43 -10.23 -6.83 1.92
N GLU A 44 -11.28 -7.35 2.54
CA GLU A 44 -12.14 -6.58 3.44
C GLU A 44 -11.38 -6.17 4.70
N TRP A 45 -11.44 -4.88 5.06
CA TRP A 45 -10.75 -4.36 6.24
C TRP A 45 -11.68 -4.03 7.42
N LYS A 46 -12.93 -4.54 7.40
CA LYS A 46 -13.94 -4.34 8.45
C LYS A 46 -13.44 -4.66 9.87
N LYS A 47 -12.62 -5.71 10.01
CA LYS A 47 -12.07 -6.11 11.33
C LYS A 47 -11.17 -5.05 11.97
N VAL A 48 -10.56 -4.20 11.16
CA VAL A 48 -9.64 -3.13 11.59
C VAL A 48 -10.18 -1.73 11.27
N GLU A 49 -11.45 -1.65 10.86
CA GLU A 49 -12.08 -0.39 10.42
C GLU A 49 -11.98 0.69 11.49
N LYS A 50 -12.22 0.34 12.75
CA LYS A 50 -12.18 1.30 13.86
C LYS A 50 -10.80 1.94 14.01
N GLN A 51 -9.73 1.15 13.91
CA GLN A 51 -8.35 1.64 14.03
C GLN A 51 -7.99 2.52 12.84
N VAL A 52 -8.32 2.09 11.62
CA VAL A 52 -8.01 2.84 10.38
C VAL A 52 -8.76 4.18 10.35
N ARG A 53 -10.06 4.20 10.72
CA ARG A 53 -10.83 5.44 10.81
C ARG A 53 -10.31 6.37 11.89
N ALA A 54 -9.97 5.83 13.06
CA ALA A 54 -9.38 6.63 14.14
C ALA A 54 -8.04 7.27 13.71
N GLU A 55 -7.20 6.54 12.98
CA GLU A 55 -5.97 7.11 12.44
C GLU A 55 -6.24 8.23 11.44
N HIS A 56 -7.18 8.03 10.52
CA HIS A 56 -7.58 9.04 9.54
C HIS A 56 -8.12 10.32 10.21
N GLU A 57 -9.04 10.17 11.18
CA GLU A 57 -9.69 11.29 11.87
C GLU A 57 -8.73 12.06 12.79
N GLN A 58 -7.85 11.35 13.50
CA GLN A 58 -6.95 11.95 14.50
C GLN A 58 -5.67 12.53 13.90
N LYS A 59 -5.13 11.90 12.87
CA LYS A 59 -3.82 12.26 12.29
C LYS A 59 -3.92 12.94 10.93
N GLY A 60 -5.03 12.75 10.19
CA GLY A 60 -5.14 13.30 8.83
C GLY A 60 -3.91 12.97 7.99
N TYR A 61 -3.28 13.98 7.40
CA TYR A 61 -2.08 13.83 6.57
C TYR A 61 -0.79 13.51 7.35
N ASP A 62 -0.77 13.63 8.67
CA ASP A 62 0.33 13.17 9.52
C ASP A 62 0.27 11.65 9.77
N GLY A 63 -0.86 11.02 9.41
CA GLY A 63 -1.06 9.59 9.41
C GLY A 63 -0.95 8.96 8.02
N ARG A 64 -1.19 7.66 7.95
CA ARG A 64 -1.10 6.90 6.69
C ARG A 64 -2.29 7.14 5.75
N CYS A 65 -3.45 7.52 6.27
CA CYS A 65 -4.72 7.54 5.57
C CYS A 65 -5.23 8.96 5.25
N GLY A 66 -4.36 9.97 5.20
CA GLY A 66 -4.72 11.38 4.99
C GLY A 66 -5.59 11.63 3.77
N PRO A 67 -5.24 11.14 2.58
CA PRO A 67 -6.00 11.43 1.35
C PRO A 67 -7.45 10.95 1.37
N GLY A 68 -7.76 9.87 2.10
CA GLY A 68 -9.12 9.32 2.15
C GLY A 68 -9.16 7.86 2.58
N LEU A 69 -10.36 7.30 2.69
CA LEU A 69 -10.57 5.90 3.03
C LEU A 69 -11.33 5.21 1.89
N PRO A 70 -10.82 4.07 1.37
CA PRO A 70 -11.54 3.29 0.39
C PRO A 70 -12.73 2.57 1.06
N ARG A 71 -13.62 2.01 0.25
CA ARG A 71 -14.73 1.17 0.74
C ARG A 71 -14.21 0.02 1.60
N VAL A 72 -14.98 -0.36 2.63
CA VAL A 72 -14.60 -1.39 3.60
C VAL A 72 -14.36 -2.76 2.96
N SER A 73 -15.04 -3.05 1.86
CA SER A 73 -14.92 -4.32 1.13
C SER A 73 -13.61 -4.46 0.33
N ASP A 74 -12.80 -3.40 0.20
CA ASP A 74 -11.55 -3.44 -0.56
C ASP A 74 -10.47 -2.53 0.04
N GLY A 75 -9.51 -3.13 0.72
CA GLY A 75 -8.38 -2.46 1.37
C GLY A 75 -7.16 -2.23 0.48
N SER A 76 -7.23 -2.50 -0.82
CA SER A 76 -6.07 -2.41 -1.73
C SER A 76 -5.37 -1.05 -1.65
N LEU A 77 -6.13 0.05 -1.65
CA LEU A 77 -5.58 1.41 -1.54
C LEU A 77 -5.02 1.74 -0.15
N LEU A 78 -5.44 1.03 0.92
CA LEU A 78 -4.80 1.19 2.23
C LEU A 78 -3.35 0.70 2.22
N PHE A 79 -3.06 -0.39 1.51
CA PHE A 79 -1.69 -0.87 1.33
C PHE A 79 -0.85 0.11 0.53
N LEU A 80 -1.41 0.72 -0.52
CA LEU A 80 -0.74 1.78 -1.27
C LEU A 80 -0.38 2.97 -0.35
N MET A 81 -1.35 3.47 0.42
CA MET A 81 -1.14 4.58 1.34
C MET A 81 -0.13 4.25 2.45
N HIS A 82 -0.13 3.00 2.94
CA HIS A 82 0.89 2.55 3.87
C HIS A 82 2.30 2.66 3.28
N LEU A 83 2.51 2.23 2.03
CA LEU A 83 3.81 2.39 1.37
C LEU A 83 4.16 3.86 1.11
N LEU A 84 3.18 4.69 0.73
CA LEU A 84 3.40 6.14 0.58
C LEU A 84 3.92 6.77 1.87
N SER A 85 3.38 6.38 3.04
CA SER A 85 3.84 6.87 4.34
C SER A 85 5.25 6.40 4.72
N LYS A 86 5.79 5.40 4.01
CA LYS A 86 7.15 4.87 4.21
C LYS A 86 8.16 5.37 3.19
N MET A 87 7.76 6.27 2.30
CA MET A 87 8.69 6.85 1.34
C MET A 87 9.71 7.73 2.04
N ARG A 88 10.99 7.56 1.69
CA ARG A 88 12.04 8.50 2.10
C ARG A 88 11.77 9.87 1.46
N PRO A 89 11.88 10.97 2.21
CA PRO A 89 11.73 12.32 1.66
C PRO A 89 12.71 12.60 0.51
N LEU A 90 12.31 13.42 -0.45
CA LEU A 90 13.11 13.75 -1.64
C LEU A 90 14.48 14.37 -1.27
N ASN A 91 14.52 15.25 -0.27
CA ASN A 91 15.75 15.87 0.24
C ASN A 91 16.73 14.88 0.89
N GLU A 92 16.30 13.67 1.19
CA GLU A 92 17.11 12.56 1.71
C GLU A 92 17.42 11.50 0.64
N GLY A 93 17.10 11.77 -0.63
CA GLY A 93 17.34 10.88 -1.77
C GLY A 93 16.10 10.25 -2.37
N GLY A 94 14.94 10.45 -1.76
CA GLY A 94 13.66 9.95 -2.26
C GLY A 94 13.52 8.43 -2.20
N CYS A 95 12.37 7.96 -2.69
CA CYS A 95 11.98 6.55 -2.71
C CYS A 95 11.40 6.18 -4.07
N ARG A 96 11.50 4.91 -4.43
CA ARG A 96 10.78 4.30 -5.54
C ARG A 96 10.26 2.94 -5.11
N PHE A 97 8.98 2.64 -5.35
CA PHE A 97 8.43 1.34 -4.99
C PHE A 97 7.51 0.76 -6.06
N GLY A 98 7.37 -0.57 -6.02
CA GLY A 98 6.41 -1.33 -6.82
C GLY A 98 5.39 -2.01 -5.94
N ILE A 99 4.11 -1.90 -6.30
CA ILE A 99 3.02 -2.60 -5.65
C ILE A 99 2.13 -3.27 -6.68
N VAL A 100 1.80 -4.56 -6.45
CA VAL A 100 0.87 -5.31 -7.30
C VAL A 100 -0.54 -5.14 -6.75
N LEU A 101 -1.45 -4.64 -7.57
CA LEU A 101 -2.86 -4.43 -7.21
C LEU A 101 -3.78 -5.06 -8.27
N ASN A 102 -5.02 -5.36 -7.88
CA ASN A 102 -6.08 -5.69 -8.84
C ASN A 102 -6.60 -4.44 -9.57
N GLY A 103 -7.58 -4.57 -10.45
CA GLY A 103 -8.15 -3.44 -11.19
C GLY A 103 -8.97 -2.45 -10.37
N SER A 104 -9.45 -2.85 -9.19
CA SER A 104 -10.34 -2.02 -8.35
C SER A 104 -9.77 -0.63 -8.04
N PRO A 105 -8.49 -0.48 -7.64
CA PRO A 105 -7.89 0.84 -7.42
C PRO A 105 -7.97 1.80 -8.60
N LEU A 106 -7.99 1.29 -9.82
CA LEU A 106 -8.08 2.12 -11.03
C LEU A 106 -9.51 2.54 -11.37
N PHE A 107 -10.47 1.62 -11.18
CA PHE A 107 -11.81 1.76 -11.80
C PHE A 107 -12.94 1.99 -10.80
N THR A 108 -12.71 1.80 -9.50
CA THR A 108 -13.74 1.90 -8.47
C THR A 108 -13.76 3.28 -7.81
N GLY A 109 -14.96 3.66 -7.38
CA GLY A 109 -15.21 4.92 -6.68
C GLY A 109 -15.47 6.09 -7.65
N GLY A 110 -16.64 6.71 -7.50
CA GLY A 110 -16.99 7.93 -8.22
C GLY A 110 -16.30 9.17 -7.65
N ALA A 111 -16.51 10.31 -8.29
CA ALA A 111 -15.95 11.60 -7.86
C ALA A 111 -16.31 11.90 -6.39
N GLY A 112 -15.33 12.30 -5.62
CA GLY A 112 -15.48 12.60 -4.19
C GLY A 112 -15.49 11.39 -3.26
N SER A 113 -15.39 10.14 -3.79
CA SER A 113 -15.18 8.95 -2.95
C SER A 113 -13.76 8.90 -2.41
N GLY A 114 -13.54 8.13 -1.33
CA GLY A 114 -12.21 7.94 -0.79
C GLY A 114 -11.21 7.36 -1.79
N GLU A 115 -11.65 6.43 -2.65
CA GLU A 115 -10.81 5.90 -3.74
C GLU A 115 -10.43 6.99 -4.75
N SER A 116 -11.37 7.86 -5.11
CA SER A 116 -11.12 8.98 -6.02
C SER A 116 -10.13 9.96 -5.40
N GLU A 117 -10.28 10.29 -4.12
CA GLU A 117 -9.39 11.21 -3.42
C GLU A 117 -7.96 10.66 -3.27
N ILE A 118 -7.82 9.35 -3.02
CA ILE A 118 -6.50 8.70 -2.98
C ILE A 118 -5.84 8.74 -4.36
N ARG A 119 -6.59 8.43 -5.45
CA ARG A 119 -6.07 8.57 -6.83
C ARG A 119 -5.66 10.00 -7.14
N ARG A 120 -6.50 10.96 -6.79
CA ARG A 120 -6.20 12.39 -6.96
C ARG A 120 -4.89 12.75 -6.27
N TYR A 121 -4.72 12.34 -5.02
CA TYR A 121 -3.51 12.61 -4.25
C TYR A 121 -2.24 12.10 -4.95
N VAL A 122 -2.21 10.85 -5.41
CA VAL A 122 -1.01 10.30 -6.04
C VAL A 122 -0.73 10.91 -7.42
N LEU A 123 -1.76 11.36 -8.13
CA LEU A 123 -1.61 12.02 -9.43
C LEU A 123 -1.21 13.49 -9.30
N GLU A 124 -1.84 14.26 -8.43
CA GLU A 124 -1.53 15.67 -8.23
C GLU A 124 -0.14 15.90 -7.61
N ASN A 125 0.36 14.91 -6.85
CA ASN A 125 1.72 14.95 -6.31
C ASN A 125 2.77 14.32 -7.25
N ASP A 126 2.38 13.98 -8.48
CA ASP A 126 3.25 13.41 -9.51
C ASP A 126 4.02 12.14 -9.04
N LEU A 127 3.35 11.30 -8.24
CA LEU A 127 3.97 10.12 -7.64
C LEU A 127 3.90 8.88 -8.53
N VAL A 128 2.98 8.83 -9.50
CA VAL A 128 2.78 7.67 -10.37
C VAL A 128 3.75 7.74 -11.56
N GLU A 129 4.80 6.91 -11.52
CA GLU A 129 5.77 6.81 -12.62
C GLU A 129 5.22 5.94 -13.77
N ALA A 130 4.60 4.80 -13.43
CA ALA A 130 4.02 3.90 -14.41
C ALA A 130 2.97 2.98 -13.79
N ILE A 131 2.03 2.51 -14.62
CA ILE A 131 1.09 1.43 -14.28
C ILE A 131 1.20 0.39 -15.40
N ILE A 132 1.64 -0.81 -15.05
CA ILE A 132 1.88 -1.91 -15.99
C ILE A 132 0.79 -2.95 -15.81
N ALA A 133 -0.05 -3.14 -16.83
CA ALA A 133 -1.04 -4.22 -16.84
C ALA A 133 -0.34 -5.57 -17.06
N LEU A 134 -0.62 -6.53 -16.21
CA LEU A 134 -0.12 -7.90 -16.36
C LEU A 134 -1.17 -8.77 -17.07
N PRO A 135 -0.75 -9.81 -17.79
CA PRO A 135 -1.68 -10.79 -18.34
C PRO A 135 -2.57 -11.41 -17.25
N THR A 136 -3.78 -11.80 -17.62
CA THR A 136 -4.65 -12.62 -16.76
C THR A 136 -3.98 -13.96 -16.45
N ASP A 137 -4.42 -14.61 -15.38
CA ASP A 137 -3.93 -15.94 -14.96
C ASP A 137 -2.41 -15.99 -14.63
N MET A 138 -1.77 -14.83 -14.40
CA MET A 138 -0.36 -14.78 -14.06
C MET A 138 -0.10 -15.22 -12.61
N PHE A 139 -1.04 -15.02 -11.70
CA PHE A 139 -0.93 -15.40 -10.30
C PHE A 139 -1.68 -16.69 -10.00
N TYR A 140 -1.12 -17.51 -9.11
CA TYR A 140 -1.71 -18.77 -8.72
C TYR A 140 -3.11 -18.59 -8.13
N ASN A 141 -4.05 -19.45 -8.52
CA ASN A 141 -5.45 -19.46 -8.06
C ASN A 141 -6.27 -18.19 -8.31
N THR A 142 -5.91 -17.35 -9.26
CA THR A 142 -6.73 -16.19 -9.64
C THR A 142 -6.62 -15.86 -11.11
N GLY A 143 -7.77 -15.65 -11.77
CA GLY A 143 -7.86 -15.17 -13.14
C GLY A 143 -8.05 -13.66 -13.27
N ILE A 144 -7.93 -12.91 -12.16
CA ILE A 144 -8.16 -11.47 -12.20
C ILE A 144 -7.02 -10.71 -12.89
N SER A 145 -7.38 -9.63 -13.57
CA SER A 145 -6.39 -8.69 -14.11
C SER A 145 -5.68 -7.98 -12.95
N THR A 146 -4.36 -7.94 -13.03
CA THR A 146 -3.50 -7.30 -12.05
C THR A 146 -2.63 -6.23 -12.68
N TYR A 147 -2.18 -5.29 -11.88
CA TYR A 147 -1.42 -4.14 -12.32
C TYR A 147 -0.26 -3.89 -11.36
N VAL A 148 0.92 -3.67 -11.91
CA VAL A 148 2.07 -3.19 -11.12
C VAL A 148 2.08 -1.67 -11.18
N TRP A 149 1.90 -1.04 -10.03
CA TRP A 149 2.06 0.40 -9.90
C TRP A 149 3.49 0.71 -9.49
N ILE A 150 4.16 1.52 -10.28
CA ILE A 150 5.48 2.06 -9.96
C ILE A 150 5.27 3.48 -9.45
N ILE A 151 5.64 3.69 -8.21
CA ILE A 151 5.49 4.95 -7.50
C ILE A 151 6.87 5.49 -7.15
N SER A 152 7.08 6.78 -7.35
CA SER A 152 8.35 7.45 -7.07
C SER A 152 8.10 8.90 -6.65
N ASN A 153 8.94 9.41 -5.77
CA ASN A 153 9.06 10.83 -5.46
C ASN A 153 10.46 11.38 -5.81
N ARG A 154 11.15 10.70 -6.76
CA ARG A 154 12.47 11.10 -7.28
C ARG A 154 12.34 11.94 -8.53
#